data_c52d73940632115c559aa9d241cbbb40
#
_entry.id   c52d73940632115c559aa9d241cbbb40
#
_cell.length_a   1.000
_cell.length_b   1.000
_cell.length_c   1.000
_cell.angle_alpha   90.00
_cell.angle_beta   90.00
_cell.angle_gamma   90.00
#
_symmetry.space_group_name_H-M   'P 1'
#
loop_
_entity.id
_entity.type
_entity.pdbx_description
1 polymer ?
#
loop_
_entity_poly.entity_id
_entity_poly.type
_entity_poly.pdbx_seq_one_letter_code
_entity_poly.pdbx_strand_id
1 'polypeptide(L)'
;MVPPHQISPAERVRLVHTLLTAPIQGESDLHKRGAEILPRSHAFPHVVDMMPLHDVPFNRSWISAWSRVSLKSIIYGITDYDVERLREHFGENIALYFAFLNTYFQALAPAMTLGLFFWACGRSYNPVYAVLLVLWACTFVEVWRLRERKLAVRWGMSGVANVSERCPTFRPSVITRDLVTGERREIFPWWRRDLRVLLMLPVTLLF
;
A
#
# COMPACT_ATOMS: atom_id res chain seq x y z
N MET A 1 -14.22 -18.56 -13.58
CA MET A 1 -13.18 -18.51 -14.64
C MET A 1 -13.36 -17.19 -15.36
N VAL A 2 -12.47 -16.24 -15.16
CA VAL A 2 -12.43 -14.99 -15.94
C VAL A 2 -11.81 -15.34 -17.29
N PRO A 3 -12.38 -14.91 -18.43
CA PRO A 3 -11.79 -15.19 -19.73
C PRO A 3 -10.38 -14.60 -19.80
N PRO A 4 -9.39 -15.30 -20.38
CA PRO A 4 -7.96 -15.02 -20.25
C PRO A 4 -7.44 -13.73 -20.92
N HIS A 5 -8.29 -12.79 -21.33
CA HIS A 5 -7.86 -11.63 -22.11
C HIS A 5 -8.56 -10.30 -21.79
N GLN A 6 -9.22 -10.17 -20.66
CA GLN A 6 -9.69 -8.85 -20.25
C GLN A 6 -8.65 -8.19 -19.34
N ILE A 7 -7.88 -7.26 -19.93
CA ILE A 7 -6.98 -6.37 -19.22
C ILE A 7 -7.79 -5.56 -18.21
N SER A 8 -7.39 -5.57 -16.95
CA SER A 8 -8.07 -4.80 -15.91
C SER A 8 -8.01 -3.29 -16.18
N PRO A 9 -8.99 -2.48 -15.73
CA PRO A 9 -8.95 -1.03 -15.88
C PRO A 9 -7.64 -0.42 -15.36
N ALA A 10 -7.14 -0.88 -14.22
CA ALA A 10 -5.88 -0.42 -13.64
C ALA A 10 -4.68 -0.74 -14.52
N GLU A 11 -4.63 -1.94 -15.09
CA GLU A 11 -3.57 -2.35 -16.00
C GLU A 11 -3.63 -1.59 -17.33
N ARG A 12 -4.83 -1.33 -17.84
CA ARG A 12 -5.02 -0.47 -19.01
C ARG A 12 -4.44 0.92 -18.79
N VAL A 13 -4.70 1.55 -17.65
CA VAL A 13 -4.16 2.87 -17.31
C VAL A 13 -2.63 2.83 -17.26
N ARG A 14 -2.04 1.80 -16.64
CA ARG A 14 -0.58 1.60 -16.62
C ARG A 14 0.01 1.46 -18.02
N LEU A 15 -0.60 0.64 -18.86
CA LEU A 15 -0.14 0.44 -20.25
C LEU A 15 -0.21 1.74 -21.05
N VAL A 16 -1.31 2.48 -20.97
CA VAL A 16 -1.46 3.77 -21.63
C VAL A 16 -0.40 4.76 -21.14
N HIS A 17 -0.19 4.86 -19.82
CA HIS A 17 0.84 5.73 -19.26
C HIS A 17 2.23 5.33 -19.78
N THR A 18 2.55 4.04 -19.78
CA THR A 18 3.84 3.55 -20.30
C THR A 18 4.01 3.87 -21.80
N LEU A 19 2.96 3.70 -22.62
CA LEU A 19 3.01 4.05 -24.04
C LEU A 19 3.19 5.55 -24.26
N LEU A 20 2.60 6.38 -23.42
CA LEU A 20 2.75 7.83 -23.52
C LEU A 20 4.13 8.31 -23.09
N THR A 21 4.71 7.72 -22.05
CA THR A 21 5.97 8.17 -21.44
C THR A 21 7.21 7.47 -21.98
N ALA A 22 7.08 6.30 -22.61
CA ALA A 22 8.22 5.57 -23.16
C ALA A 22 8.92 6.36 -24.28
N PRO A 23 10.25 6.25 -24.40
CA PRO A 23 11.01 6.96 -25.41
C PRO A 23 10.66 6.52 -26.83
N ILE A 24 10.77 7.45 -27.78
CA ILE A 24 10.50 7.20 -29.22
C ILE A 24 11.57 6.30 -29.84
N GLN A 25 12.81 6.34 -29.32
CA GLN A 25 13.95 5.60 -29.86
C GLN A 25 14.29 4.36 -29.03
N GLY A 26 13.93 3.21 -29.54
CA GLY A 26 14.48 1.92 -29.14
C GLY A 26 14.82 1.13 -30.39
N GLU A 27 16.10 1.07 -30.77
CA GLU A 27 16.58 0.50 -32.03
C GLU A 27 16.44 -1.04 -32.14
N SER A 28 16.09 -1.73 -31.05
CA SER A 28 16.03 -3.20 -31.01
C SER A 28 14.69 -3.83 -30.68
N ASP A 29 13.70 -3.09 -30.15
CA ASP A 29 12.42 -3.70 -29.76
C ASP A 29 11.22 -2.87 -30.20
N LEU A 30 10.51 -3.36 -31.22
CA LEU A 30 9.25 -2.76 -31.70
C LEU A 30 8.20 -2.54 -30.58
N HIS A 31 8.33 -3.26 -29.47
CA HIS A 31 7.42 -3.22 -28.32
C HIS A 31 7.68 -2.06 -27.35
N LYS A 32 8.76 -1.29 -27.53
CA LYS A 32 9.15 -0.20 -26.63
C LYS A 32 8.98 1.21 -27.24
N ARG A 33 8.25 1.33 -28.34
CA ARG A 33 8.00 2.64 -28.94
C ARG A 33 6.87 3.35 -28.21
N GLY A 34 7.20 4.45 -27.52
CA GLY A 34 6.23 5.34 -26.91
C GLY A 34 6.14 6.69 -27.58
N ALA A 35 5.34 7.58 -27.03
CA ALA A 35 5.16 8.94 -27.54
C ALA A 35 6.12 9.95 -26.91
N GLU A 36 6.92 9.55 -25.91
CA GLU A 36 7.88 10.38 -25.16
C GLU A 36 7.26 11.68 -24.57
N ILE A 37 5.97 11.62 -24.26
CA ILE A 37 5.27 12.73 -23.63
C ILE A 37 5.62 12.74 -22.14
N LEU A 38 6.63 13.50 -21.78
CA LEU A 38 7.03 13.66 -20.38
C LEU A 38 6.56 15.02 -19.86
N PRO A 39 5.90 15.07 -18.69
CA PRO A 39 5.52 16.32 -18.05
C PRO A 39 6.74 17.23 -17.84
N ARG A 40 6.60 18.52 -18.13
CA ARG A 40 7.65 19.53 -18.00
C ARG A 40 8.90 19.27 -18.85
N SER A 41 8.81 18.49 -19.90
CA SER A 41 9.92 18.29 -20.84
C SER A 41 10.05 19.47 -21.79
N HIS A 42 11.25 19.66 -22.35
CA HIS A 42 11.48 20.71 -23.38
C HIS A 42 10.61 20.53 -24.62
N ALA A 43 10.27 19.26 -24.96
CA ALA A 43 9.43 18.94 -26.10
C ALA A 43 7.93 19.27 -25.86
N PHE A 44 7.49 19.18 -24.60
CA PHE A 44 6.10 19.40 -24.20
C PHE A 44 6.00 20.35 -23.00
N PRO A 45 6.39 21.63 -23.14
CA PRO A 45 6.45 22.58 -22.02
C PRO A 45 5.07 22.93 -21.42
N HIS A 46 4.00 22.69 -22.18
CA HIS A 46 2.62 22.96 -21.74
C HIS A 46 2.00 21.77 -20.98
N VAL A 47 2.62 20.59 -21.01
CA VAL A 47 2.14 19.43 -20.24
C VAL A 47 2.72 19.52 -18.84
N VAL A 48 1.90 19.93 -17.88
CA VAL A 48 2.30 20.10 -16.48
C VAL A 48 2.33 18.74 -15.76
N ASP A 49 1.27 17.95 -15.96
CA ASP A 49 1.10 16.65 -15.33
C ASP A 49 0.13 15.77 -16.13
N MET A 50 0.16 14.46 -15.89
CA MET A 50 -0.73 13.49 -16.48
C MET A 50 -1.41 12.68 -15.38
N MET A 51 -2.74 12.67 -15.39
CA MET A 51 -3.52 11.89 -14.44
C MET A 51 -4.67 11.15 -15.15
N PRO A 52 -5.03 9.94 -14.68
CA PRO A 52 -6.18 9.24 -15.20
C PRO A 52 -7.47 9.96 -14.80
N LEU A 53 -8.47 9.95 -15.68
CA LEU A 53 -9.79 10.48 -15.37
C LEU A 53 -10.51 9.57 -14.37
N HIS A 54 -11.24 10.19 -13.44
CA HIS A 54 -12.05 9.46 -12.47
C HIS A 54 -13.28 8.81 -13.14
N ASP A 55 -13.46 7.53 -12.86
CA ASP A 55 -14.70 6.82 -13.19
C ASP A 55 -15.79 7.13 -12.15
N VAL A 56 -16.56 8.17 -12.45
CA VAL A 56 -17.63 8.65 -11.56
C VAL A 56 -18.73 7.60 -11.33
N PRO A 57 -19.23 6.86 -12.36
CA PRO A 57 -20.18 5.75 -12.17
C PRO A 57 -19.68 4.67 -11.22
N PHE A 58 -18.45 4.20 -11.40
CA PHE A 58 -17.84 3.22 -10.53
C PHE A 58 -17.74 3.73 -9.09
N ASN A 59 -17.18 4.92 -8.90
CA ASN A 59 -17.00 5.52 -7.58
C ASN A 59 -18.33 5.69 -6.84
N ARG A 60 -19.37 6.17 -7.51
CA ARG A 60 -20.71 6.31 -6.92
C ARG A 60 -21.30 4.96 -6.50
N SER A 61 -21.21 3.96 -7.36
CA SER A 61 -21.74 2.61 -7.07
C SER A 61 -21.01 1.99 -5.89
N TRP A 62 -19.69 2.14 -5.83
CA TRP A 62 -18.84 1.59 -4.79
C TRP A 62 -19.07 2.30 -3.45
N ILE A 63 -19.08 3.65 -3.43
CA ILE A 63 -19.35 4.45 -2.23
C ILE A 63 -20.76 4.15 -1.70
N SER A 64 -21.78 4.06 -2.57
CA SER A 64 -23.15 3.75 -2.15
C SER A 64 -23.27 2.35 -1.56
N ALA A 65 -22.52 1.38 -2.06
CA ALA A 65 -22.49 0.04 -1.49
C ALA A 65 -21.79 0.04 -0.11
N TRP A 66 -20.72 0.80 0.02
CA TRP A 66 -19.93 0.87 1.26
C TRP A 66 -20.57 1.75 2.34
N SER A 67 -21.26 2.83 1.95
CA SER A 67 -21.93 3.72 2.91
C SER A 67 -23.24 3.15 3.48
N ARG A 68 -23.75 2.02 2.96
CA ARG A 68 -24.89 1.31 3.55
C ARG A 68 -24.47 0.61 4.83
N VAL A 69 -24.39 1.42 5.89
CA VAL A 69 -24.04 0.92 7.23
C VAL A 69 -25.14 -0.03 7.73
N SER A 70 -24.85 -1.33 7.75
CA SER A 70 -25.61 -2.34 8.46
C SER A 70 -24.79 -2.83 9.64
N LEU A 71 -25.44 -3.24 10.73
CA LEU A 71 -24.73 -3.90 11.85
C LEU A 71 -23.87 -5.07 11.38
N LYS A 72 -24.32 -5.79 10.35
CA LYS A 72 -23.52 -6.85 9.71
C LYS A 72 -22.28 -6.31 9.03
N SER A 73 -22.34 -5.17 8.33
CA SER A 73 -21.17 -4.59 7.66
C SER A 73 -20.16 -4.01 8.64
N ILE A 74 -20.57 -3.58 9.83
CA ILE A 74 -19.65 -3.15 10.91
C ILE A 74 -18.86 -4.36 11.44
N ILE A 75 -19.51 -5.52 11.60
CA ILE A 75 -18.90 -6.72 12.17
C ILE A 75 -18.07 -7.47 11.13
N TYR A 76 -18.60 -7.65 9.92
CA TYR A 76 -17.97 -8.46 8.86
C TYR A 76 -17.12 -7.66 7.89
N GLY A 77 -17.28 -6.31 7.89
CA GLY A 77 -16.53 -5.40 7.03
C GLY A 77 -16.82 -5.56 5.54
N ILE A 78 -15.85 -5.16 4.74
CA ILE A 78 -15.87 -5.29 3.27
C ILE A 78 -15.56 -6.74 2.88
N THR A 79 -16.32 -7.26 1.92
CA THR A 79 -16.09 -8.61 1.41
C THR A 79 -14.78 -8.66 0.60
N ASP A 80 -14.10 -9.80 0.60
CA ASP A 80 -12.91 -10.02 -0.23
C ASP A 80 -13.19 -9.79 -1.73
N TYR A 81 -14.43 -9.99 -2.16
CA TYR A 81 -14.89 -9.66 -3.51
C TYR A 81 -14.83 -8.16 -3.81
N ASP A 82 -15.22 -7.30 -2.87
CA ASP A 82 -15.18 -5.84 -3.05
C ASP A 82 -13.75 -5.32 -3.07
N VAL A 83 -12.85 -5.94 -2.27
CA VAL A 83 -11.42 -5.64 -2.30
C VAL A 83 -10.81 -6.03 -3.66
N GLU A 84 -11.23 -7.15 -4.25
CA GLU A 84 -10.80 -7.58 -5.58
C GLU A 84 -11.27 -6.61 -6.67
N ARG A 85 -12.51 -6.13 -6.60
CA ARG A 85 -13.01 -5.07 -7.52
C ARG A 85 -12.22 -3.78 -7.42
N LEU A 86 -11.82 -3.39 -6.19
CA LEU A 86 -10.94 -2.24 -6.00
C LEU A 86 -9.58 -2.46 -6.65
N ARG A 87 -9.00 -3.67 -6.52
CA ARG A 87 -7.74 -4.03 -7.13
C ARG A 87 -7.80 -3.92 -8.66
N GLU A 88 -8.87 -4.46 -9.26
CA GLU A 88 -9.05 -4.41 -10.71
C GLU A 88 -9.19 -2.99 -11.25
N HIS A 89 -9.76 -2.07 -10.44
CA HIS A 89 -10.01 -0.70 -10.87
C HIS A 89 -8.88 0.27 -10.54
N PHE A 90 -8.32 0.20 -9.33
CA PHE A 90 -7.30 1.14 -8.83
C PHE A 90 -5.89 0.55 -8.71
N GLY A 91 -5.76 -0.76 -8.81
CA GLY A 91 -4.50 -1.47 -8.64
C GLY A 91 -4.27 -1.98 -7.22
N GLU A 92 -3.17 -2.73 -7.06
CA GLU A 92 -2.87 -3.51 -5.87
C GLU A 92 -2.60 -2.63 -4.64
N ASN A 93 -1.89 -1.51 -4.80
CA ASN A 93 -1.48 -0.65 -3.69
C ASN A 93 -2.69 -0.03 -2.98
N ILE A 94 -3.65 0.47 -3.76
CA ILE A 94 -4.88 1.08 -3.23
C ILE A 94 -5.76 0.00 -2.61
N ALA A 95 -5.91 -1.15 -3.26
CA ALA A 95 -6.67 -2.26 -2.73
C ALA A 95 -6.10 -2.79 -1.39
N LEU A 96 -4.77 -2.86 -1.27
CA LEU A 96 -4.10 -3.28 -0.03
C LEU A 96 -4.37 -2.29 1.11
N TYR A 97 -4.37 -1.00 0.82
CA TYR A 97 -4.72 0.02 1.81
C TYR A 97 -6.16 -0.16 2.33
N PHE A 98 -7.13 -0.37 1.44
CA PHE A 98 -8.51 -0.62 1.87
C PHE A 98 -8.69 -1.96 2.59
N ALA A 99 -7.95 -2.99 2.19
CA ALA A 99 -7.91 -4.26 2.91
C ALA A 99 -7.37 -4.09 4.34
N PHE A 100 -6.34 -3.25 4.52
CA PHE A 100 -5.82 -2.89 5.84
C PHE A 100 -6.87 -2.16 6.67
N LEU A 101 -7.46 -1.09 6.14
CA LEU A 101 -8.49 -0.33 6.86
C LEU A 101 -9.64 -1.22 7.30
N ASN A 102 -10.11 -2.10 6.42
CA ASN A 102 -11.18 -3.03 6.74
C ASN A 102 -10.79 -3.98 7.90
N THR A 103 -9.58 -4.56 7.86
CA THR A 103 -9.09 -5.42 8.94
C THR A 103 -8.95 -4.65 10.25
N TYR A 104 -8.45 -3.42 10.19
CA TYR A 104 -8.28 -2.55 11.34
C TYR A 104 -9.61 -2.22 12.01
N PHE A 105 -10.63 -1.81 11.23
CA PHE A 105 -11.96 -1.53 11.77
C PHE A 105 -12.60 -2.75 12.41
N GLN A 106 -12.46 -3.93 11.82
CA GLN A 106 -12.93 -5.19 12.41
C GLN A 106 -12.21 -5.48 13.73
N ALA A 107 -10.90 -5.25 13.79
CA ALA A 107 -10.10 -5.48 14.98
C ALA A 107 -10.38 -4.46 16.10
N LEU A 108 -10.92 -3.28 15.80
CA LEU A 108 -11.31 -2.30 16.82
C LEU A 108 -12.52 -2.76 17.65
N ALA A 109 -13.39 -3.61 17.10
CA ALA A 109 -14.59 -4.07 17.82
C ALA A 109 -14.24 -4.79 19.15
N PRO A 110 -13.35 -5.80 19.19
CA PRO A 110 -12.95 -6.43 20.45
C PRO A 110 -12.20 -5.48 21.39
N ALA A 111 -11.38 -4.55 20.86
CA ALA A 111 -10.72 -3.54 21.71
C ALA A 111 -11.74 -2.59 22.35
N MET A 112 -12.76 -2.17 21.59
CA MET A 112 -13.84 -1.33 22.09
C MET A 112 -14.65 -2.05 23.18
N THR A 113 -15.01 -3.33 22.97
CA THR A 113 -15.76 -4.11 23.97
C THR A 113 -14.95 -4.30 25.25
N LEU A 114 -13.64 -4.54 25.12
CA LEU A 114 -12.72 -4.62 26.24
C LEU A 114 -12.69 -3.29 27.04
N GLY A 115 -12.55 -2.16 26.35
CA GLY A 115 -12.55 -0.84 26.96
C GLY A 115 -13.85 -0.51 27.68
N LEU A 116 -14.99 -0.83 27.05
CA LEU A 116 -16.31 -0.62 27.65
C LEU A 116 -16.51 -1.47 28.90
N PHE A 117 -16.05 -2.71 28.90
CA PHE A 117 -16.10 -3.60 30.04
C PHE A 117 -15.32 -3.02 31.25
N PHE A 118 -14.07 -2.61 31.05
CA PHE A 118 -13.26 -2.04 32.11
C PHE A 118 -13.79 -0.69 32.59
N TRP A 119 -14.37 0.12 31.71
CA TRP A 119 -15.05 1.35 32.08
C TRP A 119 -16.27 1.09 32.99
N ALA A 120 -17.10 0.10 32.66
CA ALA A 120 -18.26 -0.28 33.44
C ALA A 120 -17.88 -0.84 34.83
N CYS A 121 -16.69 -1.47 34.97
CA CYS A 121 -16.17 -1.94 36.26
C CYS A 121 -15.66 -0.81 37.17
N GLY A 122 -15.68 0.46 36.73
CA GLY A 122 -15.44 1.64 37.56
C GLY A 122 -14.03 1.82 38.11
N ARG A 123 -13.02 1.12 37.57
CA ARG A 123 -11.63 1.22 37.96
C ARG A 123 -10.84 2.09 36.99
N SER A 124 -10.53 3.31 37.41
CA SER A 124 -9.53 4.15 36.77
C SER A 124 -8.14 3.52 36.93
N TYR A 125 -7.33 3.50 35.83
CA TYR A 125 -5.95 3.00 35.81
C TYR A 125 -5.80 1.50 36.19
N ASN A 126 -6.39 0.63 35.38
CA ASN A 126 -6.26 -0.81 35.57
C ASN A 126 -5.05 -1.38 34.77
N PRO A 127 -4.00 -1.91 35.45
CA PRO A 127 -2.84 -2.47 34.74
C PRO A 127 -3.19 -3.70 33.90
N VAL A 128 -4.21 -4.47 34.27
CA VAL A 128 -4.68 -5.63 33.51
C VAL A 128 -5.22 -5.18 32.16
N TYR A 129 -5.97 -4.08 32.11
CA TYR A 129 -6.45 -3.50 30.85
C TYR A 129 -5.29 -3.11 29.93
N ALA A 130 -4.24 -2.47 30.46
CA ALA A 130 -3.07 -2.09 29.68
C ALA A 130 -2.36 -3.31 29.08
N VAL A 131 -2.16 -4.37 29.85
CA VAL A 131 -1.55 -5.63 29.38
C VAL A 131 -2.40 -6.26 28.28
N LEU A 132 -3.73 -6.36 28.47
CA LEU A 132 -4.63 -6.91 27.47
C LEU A 132 -4.65 -6.10 26.18
N LEU A 133 -4.59 -4.76 26.27
CA LEU A 133 -4.52 -3.89 25.11
C LEU A 133 -3.21 -4.08 24.32
N VAL A 134 -2.09 -4.24 25.02
CA VAL A 134 -0.79 -4.55 24.36
C VAL A 134 -0.84 -5.91 23.67
N LEU A 135 -1.35 -6.95 24.33
CA LEU A 135 -1.52 -8.27 23.73
C LEU A 135 -2.43 -8.22 22.49
N TRP A 136 -3.54 -7.47 22.57
CA TRP A 136 -4.41 -7.25 21.43
C TRP A 136 -3.66 -6.57 20.27
N ALA A 137 -2.88 -5.52 20.54
CA ALA A 137 -2.12 -4.82 19.51
C ALA A 137 -1.09 -5.73 18.82
N CYS A 138 -0.34 -6.52 19.60
CA CYS A 138 0.60 -7.52 19.06
C CYS A 138 -0.13 -8.55 18.19
N THR A 139 -1.26 -9.08 18.67
CA THR A 139 -2.07 -10.03 17.92
C THR A 139 -2.59 -9.44 16.61
N PHE A 140 -3.07 -8.20 16.64
CA PHE A 140 -3.53 -7.49 15.44
C PHE A 140 -2.41 -7.37 14.38
N VAL A 141 -1.20 -6.98 14.80
CA VAL A 141 -0.06 -6.83 13.88
C VAL A 141 0.27 -8.18 13.22
N GLU A 142 0.29 -9.28 13.95
CA GLU A 142 0.56 -10.60 13.38
C GLU A 142 -0.55 -11.08 12.44
N VAL A 143 -1.82 -10.87 12.81
CA VAL A 143 -2.97 -11.18 11.94
C VAL A 143 -2.91 -10.39 10.65
N TRP A 144 -2.58 -9.08 10.75
CA TRP A 144 -2.43 -8.25 9.56
C TRP A 144 -1.28 -8.74 8.66
N ARG A 145 -0.10 -9.03 9.21
CA ARG A 145 1.05 -9.56 8.46
C ARG A 145 0.72 -10.86 7.70
N LEU A 146 -0.06 -11.75 8.33
CA LEU A 146 -0.51 -12.97 7.68
C LEU A 146 -1.47 -12.67 6.53
N ARG A 147 -2.41 -11.74 6.71
CA ARG A 147 -3.37 -11.33 5.68
C ARG A 147 -2.67 -10.63 4.52
N GLU A 148 -1.77 -9.72 4.79
CA GLU A 148 -0.94 -9.02 3.81
C GLU A 148 -0.17 -10.00 2.93
N ARG A 149 0.53 -10.96 3.53
CA ARG A 149 1.26 -12.01 2.79
C ARG A 149 0.34 -12.84 1.90
N LYS A 150 -0.83 -13.23 2.41
CA LYS A 150 -1.82 -13.96 1.61
C LYS A 150 -2.28 -13.14 0.39
N LEU A 151 -2.58 -11.86 0.57
CA LEU A 151 -2.97 -10.96 -0.51
C LEU A 151 -1.81 -10.75 -1.50
N ALA A 152 -0.59 -10.53 -1.01
CA ALA A 152 0.59 -10.35 -1.85
C ALA A 152 0.86 -11.57 -2.73
N VAL A 153 0.74 -12.78 -2.20
CA VAL A 153 0.87 -14.02 -2.97
C VAL A 153 -0.28 -14.16 -3.98
N ARG A 154 -1.52 -13.92 -3.55
CA ARG A 154 -2.71 -14.02 -4.41
C ARG A 154 -2.66 -13.03 -5.59
N TRP A 155 -2.11 -11.85 -5.37
CA TRP A 155 -2.01 -10.78 -6.37
C TRP A 155 -0.69 -10.81 -7.16
N GLY A 156 0.18 -11.80 -6.91
CA GLY A 156 1.47 -11.91 -7.60
C GLY A 156 2.48 -10.82 -7.25
N MET A 157 2.27 -10.11 -6.13
CA MET A 157 3.15 -9.03 -5.66
C MET A 157 4.38 -9.53 -4.90
N SER A 158 4.54 -10.83 -4.72
CA SER A 158 5.69 -11.42 -4.03
C SER A 158 6.95 -11.13 -4.86
N GLY A 159 7.85 -10.30 -4.33
CA GLY A 159 9.09 -9.88 -5.00
C GLY A 159 9.07 -8.47 -5.59
N VAL A 160 7.90 -7.85 -5.79
CA VAL A 160 7.79 -6.47 -6.32
C VAL A 160 8.39 -5.42 -5.38
N ALA A 161 8.45 -5.70 -4.08
CA ALA A 161 9.11 -4.83 -3.11
C ALA A 161 10.60 -4.57 -3.43
N ASN A 162 11.24 -5.46 -4.18
CA ASN A 162 12.63 -5.31 -4.62
C ASN A 162 12.77 -4.44 -5.89
N VAL A 163 11.67 -4.15 -6.58
CA VAL A 163 11.60 -3.38 -7.83
C VAL A 163 11.08 -1.96 -7.60
N SER A 164 10.72 -1.60 -6.35
CA SER A 164 10.28 -0.25 -6.04
C SER A 164 11.38 0.76 -6.37
N GLU A 165 11.05 1.75 -7.20
CA GLU A 165 11.96 2.83 -7.52
C GLU A 165 12.43 3.52 -6.25
N ARG A 166 13.75 3.70 -6.15
CA ARG A 166 14.35 4.37 -5.01
C ARG A 166 13.98 5.85 -5.03
N CYS A 167 13.78 6.41 -3.86
CA CYS A 167 13.54 7.84 -3.73
C CYS A 167 14.68 8.63 -4.45
N PRO A 168 14.37 9.61 -5.32
CA PRO A 168 15.36 10.39 -6.05
C PRO A 168 16.40 11.10 -5.15
N THR A 169 16.03 11.35 -3.88
CA THR A 169 16.92 11.96 -2.88
C THR A 169 17.76 10.95 -2.10
N PHE A 170 17.65 9.64 -2.41
CA PHE A 170 18.43 8.62 -1.73
C PHE A 170 19.93 8.77 -2.04
N ARG A 171 20.74 8.96 -1.00
CA ARG A 171 22.20 8.98 -1.11
C ARG A 171 22.78 7.72 -0.46
N PRO A 172 23.31 6.79 -1.26
CA PRO A 172 23.92 5.57 -0.73
C PRO A 172 25.20 5.93 0.03
N SER A 173 25.42 5.26 1.16
CA SER A 173 26.68 5.42 1.90
C SER A 173 27.70 4.34 1.58
N VAL A 174 27.27 3.22 1.03
CA VAL A 174 28.12 2.08 0.65
C VAL A 174 27.61 1.48 -0.65
N ILE A 175 28.53 1.25 -1.60
CA ILE A 175 28.26 0.53 -2.84
C ILE A 175 28.87 -0.87 -2.71
N THR A 176 28.04 -1.88 -2.66
CA THR A 176 28.45 -3.29 -2.60
C THR A 176 28.05 -3.97 -3.90
N ARG A 177 28.85 -4.95 -4.35
CA ARG A 177 28.45 -5.83 -5.45
C ARG A 177 27.76 -7.06 -4.87
N ASP A 178 26.60 -7.40 -5.41
CA ASP A 178 25.93 -8.63 -5.06
C ASP A 178 26.77 -9.82 -5.56
N LEU A 179 27.06 -10.76 -4.66
CA LEU A 179 27.91 -11.92 -4.95
C LEU A 179 27.23 -12.90 -5.94
N VAL A 180 25.89 -12.86 -6.06
CA VAL A 180 25.13 -13.79 -6.89
C VAL A 180 24.87 -13.22 -8.27
N THR A 181 24.46 -11.94 -8.37
CA THR A 181 24.09 -11.30 -9.64
C THR A 181 25.21 -10.42 -10.24
N GLY A 182 26.24 -10.10 -9.48
CA GLY A 182 27.30 -9.19 -9.89
C GLY A 182 26.89 -7.72 -10.00
N GLU A 183 25.62 -7.40 -9.77
CA GLU A 183 25.06 -6.06 -9.88
C GLU A 183 25.53 -5.14 -8.73
N ARG A 184 25.68 -3.85 -9.05
CA ARG A 184 25.99 -2.83 -8.04
C ARG A 184 24.77 -2.58 -7.17
N ARG A 185 24.86 -2.98 -5.89
CA ARG A 185 23.83 -2.73 -4.90
C ARG A 185 24.25 -1.58 -4.00
N GLU A 186 23.50 -0.52 -4.04
CA GLU A 186 23.69 0.64 -3.18
C GLU A 186 22.96 0.40 -1.85
N ILE A 187 23.70 0.41 -0.75
CA ILE A 187 23.16 0.06 0.57
C ILE A 187 23.39 1.24 1.51
N PHE A 188 22.35 1.50 2.32
CA PHE A 188 22.46 2.33 3.51
C PHE A 188 22.50 1.43 4.74
N PRO A 189 23.57 1.40 5.56
CA PRO A 189 23.66 0.52 6.71
C PRO A 189 22.52 0.76 7.70
N TRP A 190 21.83 -0.32 8.08
CA TRP A 190 20.68 -0.29 8.99
C TRP A 190 21.01 0.33 10.34
N TRP A 191 22.21 0.07 10.89
CA TRP A 191 22.66 0.60 12.17
C TRP A 191 22.74 2.13 12.22
N ARG A 192 23.06 2.81 11.11
CA ARG A 192 23.07 4.28 11.03
C ARG A 192 21.68 4.87 11.10
N ARG A 193 20.70 4.18 10.55
CA ARG A 193 19.29 4.55 10.66
C ARG A 193 18.83 4.41 12.11
N ASP A 194 19.13 3.28 12.73
CA ASP A 194 18.69 2.97 14.09
C ASP A 194 19.37 3.89 15.11
N LEU A 195 20.66 4.23 14.89
CA LEU A 195 21.36 5.23 15.72
C LEU A 195 20.70 6.61 15.64
N ARG A 196 20.23 7.05 14.47
CA ARG A 196 19.50 8.31 14.34
C ARG A 196 18.17 8.28 15.07
N VAL A 197 17.45 7.18 15.00
CA VAL A 197 16.20 6.99 15.74
C VAL A 197 16.46 7.03 17.24
N LEU A 198 17.51 6.37 17.71
CA LEU A 198 17.92 6.38 19.12
C LEU A 198 18.28 7.79 19.61
N LEU A 199 19.00 8.57 18.80
CA LEU A 199 19.32 9.97 19.10
C LEU A 199 18.11 10.90 19.17
N MET A 200 17.01 10.56 18.49
CA MET A 200 15.77 11.32 18.56
C MET A 200 14.95 11.00 19.82
N LEU A 201 15.19 9.85 20.49
CA LEU A 201 14.48 9.44 21.70
C LEU A 201 14.55 10.48 22.83
N PRO A 202 15.73 11.02 23.23
CA PRO A 202 15.79 12.03 24.28
C PRO A 202 15.05 13.32 23.91
N VAL A 203 15.05 13.69 22.62
CA VAL A 203 14.31 14.87 22.14
C VAL A 203 12.80 14.66 22.30
N THR A 204 12.29 13.46 21.93
CA THR A 204 10.86 13.13 22.09
C THR A 204 10.41 12.91 23.53
N LEU A 205 11.34 12.64 24.45
CA LEU A 205 11.04 12.52 25.89
C LEU A 205 11.03 13.88 26.61
N LEU A 206 11.67 14.90 26.03
CA LEU A 206 11.72 16.26 26.58
C LEU A 206 10.55 17.13 26.11
N PHE A 207 9.82 16.74 25.08
CA PHE A 207 8.62 17.37 24.56
C PHE A 207 7.38 16.52 24.85
#